data_14d4eb6eb0ae7d06963c4a64959f763f
#
_entry.id   14d4eb6eb0ae7d06963c4a64959f763f
#
_cell.length_a   1.000
_cell.length_b   1.000
_cell.length_c   1.000
_cell.angle_alpha   90.00
_cell.angle_beta   90.00
_cell.angle_gamma   90.00
#
_symmetry.space_group_name_H-M   'P 1'
#
loop_
_entity.id
_entity.type
_entity.pdbx_description
1 polymer ?
#
loop_
_entity_poly.entity_id
_entity_poly.type
_entity_poly.pdbx_seq_one_letter_code
_entity_poly.pdbx_strand_id
1 'polypeptide(L)'
;MVNRLFNFVTLAAILGLACSSLGEASEQGLPSATSEPVGSETSIPYGWVDFCNRHSEECTLGRLKPTEIRLTSQMWRTLNVVNAYANAAIEPISNYVHWGTMLDHWDYPVDGKGDCKIYALYKRKLLIERGFPRQALLMTIVRDLNGEGHAVLTVKTDRGDFVLDNLAERVRPWSATGYQFYKRQAQDDPNVWLSLGGATGTEPEGAATN
;
A
#
# COMPACT_ATOMS: atom_id res chain seq x y z
N MET A 1 -61.20 44.04 -54.37
CA MET A 1 -60.04 44.42 -53.49
C MET A 1 -60.08 43.49 -52.30
N VAL A 2 -59.20 42.51 -52.29
CA VAL A 2 -59.18 41.48 -51.24
C VAL A 2 -57.78 41.51 -50.64
N ASN A 3 -57.69 41.97 -49.39
CA ASN A 3 -56.44 41.94 -48.58
C ASN A 3 -56.23 40.51 -48.04
N ARG A 4 -55.07 39.91 -48.36
CA ARG A 4 -54.61 38.72 -47.75
C ARG A 4 -53.58 39.09 -46.65
N LEU A 5 -53.96 38.84 -45.40
CA LEU A 5 -53.09 38.90 -44.26
C LEU A 5 -52.22 37.65 -44.24
N PHE A 6 -50.87 37.80 -44.26
CA PHE A 6 -49.91 36.72 -44.03
C PHE A 6 -49.61 36.60 -42.53
N ASN A 7 -49.98 35.46 -41.92
CA ASN A 7 -49.56 35.11 -40.57
C ASN A 7 -48.15 34.50 -40.62
N PHE A 8 -47.20 35.19 -40.01
CA PHE A 8 -45.91 34.62 -39.73
C PHE A 8 -45.98 33.80 -38.42
N VAL A 9 -45.83 32.47 -38.52
CA VAL A 9 -45.64 31.60 -37.38
C VAL A 9 -44.13 31.53 -37.10
N THR A 10 -43.71 32.17 -36.02
CA THR A 10 -42.32 32.05 -35.50
C THR A 10 -42.17 30.74 -34.76
N LEU A 11 -41.37 29.83 -35.34
CA LEU A 11 -40.98 28.56 -34.72
C LEU A 11 -39.79 28.85 -33.79
N ALA A 12 -40.01 28.86 -32.47
CA ALA A 12 -38.95 28.94 -31.48
C ALA A 12 -38.31 27.55 -31.32
N ALA A 13 -37.09 27.41 -31.81
CA ALA A 13 -36.28 26.21 -31.56
C ALA A 13 -35.71 26.25 -30.13
N ILE A 14 -36.21 25.39 -29.26
CA ILE A 14 -35.65 25.15 -27.92
C ILE A 14 -34.46 24.25 -28.10
N LEU A 15 -33.23 24.81 -28.02
CA LEU A 15 -32.01 24.04 -27.86
C LEU A 15 -31.95 23.48 -26.42
N GLY A 16 -32.30 22.22 -26.25
CA GLY A 16 -32.09 21.50 -25.00
C GLY A 16 -30.60 21.26 -24.81
N LEU A 17 -29.94 21.95 -23.87
CA LEU A 17 -28.62 21.56 -23.35
C LEU A 17 -28.76 20.24 -22.63
N ALA A 18 -28.34 19.13 -23.28
CA ALA A 18 -28.10 17.88 -22.60
C ALA A 18 -26.84 18.06 -21.75
N CYS A 19 -27.02 18.34 -20.46
CA CYS A 19 -25.95 18.28 -19.48
C CYS A 19 -25.57 16.79 -19.30
N SER A 20 -24.52 16.36 -20.02
CA SER A 20 -23.94 15.03 -19.81
C SER A 20 -23.36 15.00 -18.40
N SER A 21 -24.07 14.42 -17.44
CA SER A 21 -23.52 14.03 -16.16
C SER A 21 -22.39 13.03 -16.44
N LEU A 22 -21.14 13.47 -16.32
CA LEU A 22 -19.99 12.59 -16.22
C LEU A 22 -20.29 11.71 -15.01
N GLY A 23 -20.60 10.44 -15.28
CA GLY A 23 -20.94 9.48 -14.25
C GLY A 23 -19.80 9.40 -13.25
N GLU A 24 -20.04 9.78 -12.02
CA GLU A 24 -19.24 9.39 -10.89
C GLU A 24 -19.21 7.86 -10.92
N ALA A 25 -18.05 7.32 -11.30
CA ALA A 25 -17.83 5.88 -11.25
C ALA A 25 -18.10 5.45 -9.83
N SER A 26 -19.15 4.66 -9.65
CA SER A 26 -19.68 4.18 -8.39
C SER A 26 -18.57 3.69 -7.47
N GLU A 27 -18.30 4.41 -6.39
CA GLU A 27 -17.46 3.96 -5.25
C GLU A 27 -18.17 2.84 -4.44
N GLN A 28 -19.37 2.46 -4.87
CA GLN A 28 -20.14 1.35 -4.32
C GLN A 28 -19.48 0.04 -4.71
N GLY A 29 -18.97 -0.68 -3.71
CA GLY A 29 -18.30 -1.98 -3.88
C GLY A 29 -16.79 -2.00 -3.61
N LEU A 30 -16.18 -0.85 -3.26
CA LEU A 30 -14.81 -0.85 -2.76
C LEU A 30 -14.76 -1.49 -1.36
N PRO A 31 -13.71 -2.28 -1.06
CA PRO A 31 -13.56 -2.85 0.27
C PRO A 31 -13.36 -1.75 1.31
N SER A 32 -13.76 -2.05 2.53
CA SER A 32 -13.47 -1.25 3.71
C SER A 32 -12.81 -2.11 4.77
N ALA A 33 -11.98 -1.47 5.58
CA ALA A 33 -11.27 -2.04 6.71
C ALA A 33 -11.34 -1.07 7.89
N THR A 34 -10.94 -1.53 9.06
CA THR A 34 -10.59 -0.63 10.16
C THR A 34 -9.16 -0.13 9.98
N SER A 35 -8.80 0.97 10.64
CA SER A 35 -7.39 1.32 10.82
C SER A 35 -6.80 0.47 11.94
N GLU A 36 -5.58 -0.01 11.72
CA GLU A 36 -4.87 -0.78 12.73
C GLU A 36 -4.42 0.15 13.88
N PRO A 37 -4.77 -0.18 15.15
CA PRO A 37 -4.35 0.60 16.30
C PRO A 37 -2.83 0.60 16.44
N VAL A 38 -2.26 1.78 16.70
CA VAL A 38 -0.83 1.95 16.96
C VAL A 38 -0.59 2.25 18.44
N GLY A 39 0.50 1.71 18.97
CA GLY A 39 0.98 1.97 20.32
C GLY A 39 2.14 2.99 20.32
N SER A 40 3.05 2.81 21.27
CA SER A 40 4.23 3.65 21.43
C SER A 40 5.33 3.34 20.41
N GLU A 41 6.32 4.23 20.36
CA GLU A 41 7.56 3.97 19.62
C GLU A 41 8.27 2.71 20.13
N THR A 42 8.88 1.99 19.20
CA THR A 42 9.60 0.76 19.46
C THR A 42 10.89 0.69 18.65
N SER A 43 11.65 -0.39 18.80
CA SER A 43 12.93 -0.59 18.13
C SER A 43 12.79 -0.63 16.60
N ILE A 44 13.75 -0.03 15.93
CA ILE A 44 13.88 -0.08 14.46
C ILE A 44 14.45 -1.46 14.10
N PRO A 45 13.91 -2.18 13.09
CA PRO A 45 14.52 -3.41 12.60
C PRO A 45 15.94 -3.17 12.08
N TYR A 46 16.87 -4.07 12.43
CA TYR A 46 18.26 -3.96 11.95
C TYR A 46 18.33 -3.85 10.43
N GLY A 47 17.59 -4.68 9.72
CA GLY A 47 17.58 -4.67 8.25
C GLY A 47 17.12 -3.33 7.65
N TRP A 48 16.22 -2.59 8.32
CA TRP A 48 15.88 -1.21 7.89
C TRP A 48 17.04 -0.24 8.08
N VAL A 49 17.75 -0.32 9.21
CA VAL A 49 18.93 0.52 9.46
C VAL A 49 20.02 0.26 8.42
N ASP A 50 20.30 -1.01 8.14
CA ASP A 50 21.27 -1.44 7.12
C ASP A 50 20.83 -0.99 5.71
N PHE A 51 19.55 -1.14 5.36
CA PHE A 51 18.98 -0.64 4.11
C PHE A 51 19.16 0.87 3.96
N CYS A 52 18.89 1.65 5.00
CA CYS A 52 19.06 3.11 5.00
C CYS A 52 20.53 3.54 4.80
N ASN A 53 21.48 2.78 5.30
CA ASN A 53 22.91 3.06 5.08
C ASN A 53 23.31 2.90 3.60
N ARG A 54 22.63 2.03 2.86
CA ARG A 54 22.88 1.77 1.43
C ARG A 54 21.97 2.58 0.49
N HIS A 55 20.79 2.95 0.98
CA HIS A 55 19.73 3.67 0.24
C HIS A 55 19.28 4.91 1.03
N SER A 56 20.20 5.83 1.30
CA SER A 56 19.95 6.99 2.18
C SER A 56 18.79 7.86 1.68
N GLU A 57 18.56 7.94 0.39
CA GLU A 57 17.43 8.64 -0.24
C GLU A 57 16.05 8.11 0.20
N GLU A 58 15.99 6.86 0.67
CA GLU A 58 14.76 6.27 1.19
C GLU A 58 14.43 6.73 2.63
N CYS A 59 15.43 7.24 3.35
CA CYS A 59 15.37 7.44 4.80
C CYS A 59 15.61 8.89 5.25
N THR A 60 16.18 9.77 4.41
CA THR A 60 16.60 11.13 4.79
C THR A 60 15.60 12.23 4.44
N LEU A 61 14.36 11.89 4.20
CA LEU A 61 13.33 12.84 3.72
C LEU A 61 12.83 13.83 4.79
N GLY A 62 13.29 13.72 6.03
CA GLY A 62 12.76 14.49 7.14
C GLY A 62 11.31 14.08 7.48
N ARG A 63 10.71 14.80 8.44
CA ARG A 63 9.33 14.53 8.83
C ARG A 63 8.35 15.00 7.76
N LEU A 64 7.48 14.11 7.33
CA LEU A 64 6.43 14.35 6.35
C LEU A 64 5.07 14.42 7.06
N LYS A 65 4.11 15.15 6.51
CA LYS A 65 2.74 15.16 7.05
C LYS A 65 2.10 13.78 6.82
N PRO A 66 1.55 13.12 7.86
CA PRO A 66 0.77 11.89 7.68
C PRO A 66 -0.31 12.05 6.61
N THR A 67 -0.45 11.08 5.74
CA THR A 67 -1.35 11.15 4.59
C THR A 67 -1.97 9.79 4.36
N GLU A 68 -3.28 9.75 4.18
CA GLU A 68 -4.03 8.56 3.76
C GLU A 68 -4.41 8.69 2.28
N ILE A 69 -4.47 7.55 1.60
CA ILE A 69 -4.89 7.48 0.20
C ILE A 69 -6.42 7.52 0.16
N ARG A 70 -6.99 8.44 -0.62
CA ARG A 70 -8.40 8.33 -1.00
C ARG A 70 -8.56 7.13 -1.93
N LEU A 71 -9.15 6.04 -1.42
CA LEU A 71 -9.26 4.78 -2.13
C LEU A 71 -10.33 4.86 -3.23
N THR A 72 -9.90 4.95 -4.47
CA THR A 72 -10.76 4.86 -5.66
C THR A 72 -10.69 3.48 -6.28
N SER A 73 -11.65 3.14 -7.15
CA SER A 73 -11.62 1.88 -7.91
C SER A 73 -10.33 1.73 -8.75
N GLN A 74 -9.76 2.82 -9.25
CA GLN A 74 -8.50 2.80 -9.96
C GLN A 74 -7.33 2.48 -9.02
N MET A 75 -7.26 3.15 -7.87
CA MET A 75 -6.20 2.89 -6.88
C MET A 75 -6.29 1.46 -6.34
N TRP A 76 -7.49 0.97 -6.05
CA TRP A 76 -7.69 -0.43 -5.66
C TRP A 76 -7.17 -1.43 -6.70
N ARG A 77 -7.48 -1.20 -7.97
CA ARG A 77 -6.92 -2.02 -9.07
C ARG A 77 -5.40 -1.93 -9.11
N THR A 78 -4.84 -0.72 -8.96
CA THR A 78 -3.37 -0.53 -8.95
C THR A 78 -2.70 -1.29 -7.82
N LEU A 79 -3.24 -1.26 -6.60
CA LEU A 79 -2.72 -2.04 -5.47
C LEU A 79 -2.68 -3.53 -5.78
N ASN A 80 -3.78 -4.09 -6.32
CA ASN A 80 -3.83 -5.51 -6.67
C ASN A 80 -2.89 -5.87 -7.84
N VAL A 81 -2.79 -5.02 -8.86
CA VAL A 81 -1.85 -5.23 -9.99
C VAL A 81 -0.40 -5.21 -9.51
N VAL A 82 -0.03 -4.26 -8.65
CA VAL A 82 1.33 -4.17 -8.08
C VAL A 82 1.62 -5.39 -7.21
N ASN A 83 0.66 -5.82 -6.37
CA ASN A 83 0.83 -7.02 -5.56
C ASN A 83 1.11 -8.25 -6.43
N ALA A 84 0.23 -8.52 -7.40
CA ALA A 84 0.35 -9.66 -8.30
C ALA A 84 1.64 -9.61 -9.14
N TYR A 85 1.98 -8.43 -9.67
CA TYR A 85 3.19 -8.24 -10.46
C TYR A 85 4.47 -8.53 -9.66
N ALA A 86 4.61 -7.95 -8.47
CA ALA A 86 5.79 -8.19 -7.63
C ALA A 86 5.87 -9.67 -7.19
N ASN A 87 4.73 -10.29 -6.88
CA ASN A 87 4.68 -11.71 -6.51
C ASN A 87 5.13 -12.63 -7.66
N ALA A 88 4.86 -12.25 -8.91
CA ALA A 88 5.26 -13.02 -10.09
C ALA A 88 6.71 -12.70 -10.56
N ALA A 89 7.22 -11.51 -10.27
CA ALA A 89 8.49 -11.03 -10.79
C ALA A 89 9.70 -11.45 -9.94
N ILE A 90 9.49 -11.84 -8.67
CA ILE A 90 10.54 -12.19 -7.73
C ILE A 90 10.49 -13.69 -7.44
N GLU A 91 11.63 -14.37 -7.59
CA GLU A 91 11.81 -15.75 -7.16
C GLU A 91 12.03 -15.78 -5.63
N PRO A 92 11.24 -16.56 -4.87
CA PRO A 92 11.39 -16.62 -3.42
C PRO A 92 12.69 -17.34 -3.03
N ILE A 93 13.45 -16.71 -2.15
CA ILE A 93 14.69 -17.24 -1.59
C ILE A 93 14.86 -16.73 -0.15
N SER A 94 15.30 -17.58 0.77
CA SER A 94 15.54 -17.14 2.14
C SER A 94 16.75 -16.21 2.25
N ASN A 95 16.77 -15.35 3.25
CA ASN A 95 17.88 -14.43 3.52
C ASN A 95 19.22 -15.18 3.62
N TYR A 96 19.24 -16.30 4.34
CA TYR A 96 20.47 -17.09 4.50
C TYR A 96 20.99 -17.68 3.18
N VAL A 97 20.10 -18.24 2.37
CA VAL A 97 20.50 -18.82 1.07
C VAL A 97 20.95 -17.74 0.10
N HIS A 98 20.31 -16.57 0.14
CA HIS A 98 20.61 -15.46 -0.76
C HIS A 98 21.92 -14.75 -0.41
N TRP A 99 22.13 -14.43 0.87
CA TRP A 99 23.21 -13.56 1.33
C TRP A 99 24.28 -14.27 2.16
N GLY A 100 24.09 -15.54 2.53
CA GLY A 100 25.03 -16.31 3.34
C GLY A 100 25.13 -15.83 4.80
N THR A 101 24.16 -15.06 5.28
CA THR A 101 24.14 -14.50 6.63
C THR A 101 22.78 -14.64 7.29
N MET A 102 22.77 -14.78 8.62
CA MET A 102 21.54 -14.72 9.41
C MET A 102 21.11 -13.30 9.73
N LEU A 103 21.98 -12.30 9.50
CA LEU A 103 21.59 -10.90 9.66
C LEU A 103 20.58 -10.52 8.58
N ASP A 104 19.53 -9.86 9.00
CA ASP A 104 18.44 -9.41 8.15
C ASP A 104 18.95 -8.41 7.11
N HIS A 105 18.96 -8.80 5.84
CA HIS A 105 19.40 -7.95 4.74
C HIS A 105 18.21 -7.51 3.90
N TRP A 106 17.91 -6.22 3.93
CA TRP A 106 16.81 -5.63 3.18
C TRP A 106 17.35 -4.94 1.93
N ASP A 107 16.83 -5.25 0.76
CA ASP A 107 17.26 -4.62 -0.49
C ASP A 107 16.15 -4.64 -1.55
N TYR A 108 16.46 -4.11 -2.72
CA TYR A 108 15.63 -4.29 -3.91
C TYR A 108 16.04 -5.55 -4.66
N PRO A 109 15.11 -6.21 -5.39
CA PRO A 109 15.36 -7.47 -6.10
C PRO A 109 16.11 -7.24 -7.41
N VAL A 110 17.38 -6.79 -7.34
CA VAL A 110 18.19 -6.47 -8.53
C VAL A 110 18.53 -7.70 -9.37
N ASP A 111 18.55 -8.87 -8.75
CA ASP A 111 18.78 -10.17 -9.40
C ASP A 111 17.50 -10.98 -9.61
N GLY A 112 16.33 -10.38 -9.32
CA GLY A 112 15.02 -11.02 -9.43
C GLY A 112 14.69 -11.99 -8.31
N LYS A 113 15.44 -12.00 -7.21
CA LYS A 113 15.23 -12.89 -6.06
C LYS A 113 14.99 -12.13 -4.77
N GLY A 114 14.35 -12.77 -3.80
CA GLY A 114 14.15 -12.14 -2.51
C GLY A 114 13.19 -12.87 -1.57
N ASP A 115 13.22 -12.45 -0.32
CA ASP A 115 12.29 -12.87 0.71
C ASP A 115 11.22 -11.80 0.96
N CYS A 116 10.36 -11.99 1.95
CA CYS A 116 9.20 -11.15 2.23
C CYS A 116 9.52 -9.65 2.31
N LYS A 117 10.66 -9.25 2.87
CA LYS A 117 11.10 -7.86 3.00
C LYS A 117 11.37 -7.22 1.64
N ILE A 118 12.04 -7.96 0.78
CA ILE A 118 12.39 -7.54 -0.59
C ILE A 118 11.11 -7.36 -1.41
N TYR A 119 10.15 -8.29 -1.31
CA TYR A 119 8.84 -8.13 -1.93
C TYR A 119 8.11 -6.87 -1.44
N ALA A 120 8.08 -6.64 -0.14
CA ALA A 120 7.39 -5.48 0.44
C ALA A 120 8.04 -4.16 0.03
N LEU A 121 9.37 -4.06 0.06
CA LEU A 121 10.14 -2.90 -0.43
C LEU A 121 9.89 -2.64 -1.91
N TYR A 122 9.90 -3.68 -2.73
CA TYR A 122 9.68 -3.54 -4.16
C TYR A 122 8.26 -3.06 -4.48
N LYS A 123 7.24 -3.61 -3.81
CA LYS A 123 5.86 -3.12 -3.93
C LYS A 123 5.74 -1.65 -3.52
N ARG A 124 6.40 -1.27 -2.42
CA ARG A 124 6.45 0.12 -1.96
C ARG A 124 7.04 1.04 -3.01
N LYS A 125 8.21 0.69 -3.58
CA LYS A 125 8.86 1.43 -4.66
C LYS A 125 7.94 1.58 -5.86
N LEU A 126 7.38 0.50 -6.36
CA LEU A 126 6.47 0.51 -7.50
C LEU A 126 5.23 1.40 -7.30
N LEU A 127 4.70 1.47 -6.08
CA LEU A 127 3.56 2.35 -5.74
C LEU A 127 3.98 3.81 -5.66
N ILE A 128 5.15 4.11 -5.08
CA ILE A 128 5.71 5.48 -5.05
C ILE A 128 5.92 6.00 -6.47
N GLU A 129 6.50 5.20 -7.36
CA GLU A 129 6.68 5.55 -8.78
C GLU A 129 5.36 5.81 -9.52
N ARG A 130 4.25 5.29 -9.01
CA ARG A 130 2.88 5.53 -9.51
C ARG A 130 2.17 6.68 -8.82
N GLY A 131 2.90 7.47 -8.01
CA GLY A 131 2.37 8.66 -7.34
C GLY A 131 1.64 8.41 -6.03
N PHE A 132 1.74 7.21 -5.46
CA PHE A 132 1.22 6.97 -4.11
C PHE A 132 2.10 7.67 -3.06
N PRO A 133 1.51 8.34 -2.07
CA PRO A 133 2.27 9.04 -1.05
C PRO A 133 3.04 8.04 -0.18
N ARG A 134 4.33 8.26 -0.04
CA ARG A 134 5.24 7.42 0.75
C ARG A 134 4.75 7.19 2.18
N GLN A 135 4.14 8.22 2.78
CA GLN A 135 3.61 8.20 4.15
C GLN A 135 2.43 7.24 4.35
N ALA A 136 1.80 6.83 3.26
CA ALA A 136 0.72 5.85 3.30
C ALA A 136 1.20 4.41 3.02
N LEU A 137 2.50 4.19 2.78
CA LEU A 137 3.11 2.93 2.37
C LEU A 137 4.13 2.49 3.42
N LEU A 138 3.69 1.70 4.38
CA LEU A 138 4.43 1.43 5.61
C LEU A 138 4.93 -0.02 5.66
N MET A 139 6.25 -0.19 5.78
CA MET A 139 6.84 -1.50 6.09
C MET A 139 6.32 -1.96 7.44
N THR A 140 5.85 -3.19 7.51
CA THR A 140 5.18 -3.75 8.68
C THR A 140 5.72 -5.14 8.98
N ILE A 141 6.04 -5.39 10.24
CA ILE A 141 6.50 -6.70 10.74
C ILE A 141 5.34 -7.40 11.43
N VAL A 142 5.12 -8.63 11.02
CA VAL A 142 4.06 -9.50 11.52
C VAL A 142 4.61 -10.88 11.85
N ARG A 143 3.82 -11.68 12.54
CA ARG A 143 3.96 -13.14 12.56
C ARG A 143 2.86 -13.74 11.68
N ASP A 144 3.23 -14.60 10.78
CA ASP A 144 2.31 -15.21 9.83
C ASP A 144 1.47 -16.34 10.48
N LEU A 145 0.67 -17.04 9.67
CA LEU A 145 -0.21 -18.12 10.14
C LEU A 145 0.56 -19.35 10.62
N ASN A 146 1.83 -19.51 10.24
CA ASN A 146 2.70 -20.58 10.70
C ASN A 146 3.45 -20.20 11.98
N GLY A 147 3.31 -18.96 12.44
CA GLY A 147 4.01 -18.43 13.60
C GLY A 147 5.42 -17.91 13.28
N GLU A 148 5.75 -17.75 11.99
CA GLU A 148 7.05 -17.25 11.55
C GLU A 148 7.09 -15.74 11.40
N GLY A 149 8.27 -15.14 11.58
CA GLY A 149 8.49 -13.73 11.33
C GLY A 149 8.29 -13.41 9.84
N HIS A 150 7.49 -12.36 9.56
CA HIS A 150 7.12 -12.00 8.20
C HIS A 150 7.05 -10.48 8.03
N ALA A 151 7.32 -9.99 6.82
CA ALA A 151 7.22 -8.58 6.49
C ALA A 151 6.20 -8.36 5.37
N VAL A 152 5.36 -7.36 5.54
CA VAL A 152 4.33 -6.97 4.57
C VAL A 152 4.34 -5.46 4.35
N LEU A 153 3.67 -5.01 3.30
CA LEU A 153 3.44 -3.60 3.06
C LEU A 153 2.01 -3.23 3.50
N THR A 154 1.89 -2.40 4.52
CA THR A 154 0.61 -1.80 4.91
C THR A 154 0.36 -0.52 4.12
N VAL A 155 -0.84 -0.39 3.57
CA VAL A 155 -1.31 0.79 2.83
C VAL A 155 -2.41 1.48 3.63
N LYS A 156 -2.16 2.74 4.02
CA LYS A 156 -3.11 3.60 4.73
C LYS A 156 -4.09 4.24 3.76
N THR A 157 -5.37 4.05 3.97
CA THR A 157 -6.43 4.64 3.12
C THR A 157 -7.55 5.25 3.97
N ASP A 158 -8.35 6.13 3.36
CA ASP A 158 -9.59 6.67 3.94
C ASP A 158 -10.67 5.61 4.20
N ARG A 159 -10.42 4.36 3.80
CA ARG A 159 -11.29 3.19 4.04
C ARG A 159 -10.64 2.16 4.96
N GLY A 160 -9.58 2.54 5.70
CA GLY A 160 -8.82 1.68 6.60
C GLY A 160 -7.52 1.15 5.99
N ASP A 161 -6.91 0.19 6.67
CA ASP A 161 -5.58 -0.33 6.34
C ASP A 161 -5.68 -1.63 5.56
N PHE A 162 -4.92 -1.69 4.46
CA PHE A 162 -4.84 -2.85 3.58
C PHE A 162 -3.40 -3.37 3.48
N VAL A 163 -3.25 -4.67 3.27
CA VAL A 163 -1.95 -5.35 3.24
C VAL A 163 -1.69 -5.91 1.85
N LEU A 164 -0.51 -5.58 1.31
CA LEU A 164 0.10 -6.24 0.16
C LEU A 164 1.14 -7.25 0.68
N ASP A 165 1.02 -8.48 0.22
CA ASP A 165 1.73 -9.63 0.78
C ASP A 165 2.18 -10.58 -0.33
N ASN A 166 3.39 -11.15 -0.22
CA ASN A 166 3.86 -12.15 -1.18
C ASN A 166 3.23 -13.53 -0.96
N LEU A 167 2.66 -13.78 0.22
CA LEU A 167 1.91 -15.00 0.53
C LEU A 167 0.43 -14.93 0.15
N ALA A 168 -0.03 -13.81 -0.44
CA ALA A 168 -1.42 -13.59 -0.82
C ALA A 168 -1.55 -13.06 -2.25
N GLU A 169 -2.43 -13.68 -3.05
CA GLU A 169 -2.70 -13.22 -4.42
C GLU A 169 -3.31 -11.82 -4.46
N ARG A 170 -4.17 -11.51 -3.48
CA ARG A 170 -4.94 -10.26 -3.44
C ARG A 170 -4.62 -9.44 -2.22
N VAL A 171 -4.73 -8.15 -2.38
CA VAL A 171 -4.70 -7.19 -1.28
C VAL A 171 -5.89 -7.45 -0.36
N ARG A 172 -5.64 -7.48 0.96
CA ARG A 172 -6.64 -7.79 2.00
C ARG A 172 -6.67 -6.70 3.07
N PRO A 173 -7.82 -6.49 3.74
CA PRO A 173 -7.85 -5.76 5.01
C PRO A 173 -6.83 -6.36 6.00
N TRP A 174 -6.14 -5.53 6.76
CA TRP A 174 -5.18 -6.02 7.76
C TRP A 174 -5.81 -7.05 8.72
N SER A 175 -7.03 -6.78 9.18
CA SER A 175 -7.79 -7.66 10.10
C SER A 175 -8.23 -9.00 9.49
N ALA A 176 -8.20 -9.12 8.15
CA ALA A 176 -8.55 -10.33 7.43
C ALA A 176 -7.33 -11.19 7.05
N THR A 177 -6.12 -10.80 7.46
CA THR A 177 -4.91 -11.59 7.21
C THR A 177 -4.78 -12.77 8.15
N GLY A 178 -5.29 -12.65 9.37
CA GLY A 178 -5.07 -13.61 10.46
C GLY A 178 -3.69 -13.52 11.10
N TYR A 179 -2.88 -12.55 10.69
CA TYR A 179 -1.53 -12.33 11.21
C TYR A 179 -1.54 -11.66 12.59
N GLN A 180 -0.47 -11.87 13.34
CA GLN A 180 -0.18 -11.10 14.53
C GLN A 180 0.75 -9.95 14.17
N PHE A 181 0.27 -8.73 14.29
CA PHE A 181 1.01 -7.53 13.94
C PHE A 181 1.87 -7.07 15.12
N TYR A 182 3.14 -6.76 14.87
CA TYR A 182 4.10 -6.39 15.91
C TYR A 182 4.47 -4.92 15.86
N LYS A 183 4.91 -4.43 14.70
CA LYS A 183 5.34 -3.06 14.51
C LYS A 183 5.29 -2.64 13.06
N ARG A 184 5.18 -1.34 12.84
CA ARG A 184 5.28 -0.74 11.50
C ARG A 184 5.95 0.62 11.57
N GLN A 185 6.34 1.13 10.41
CA GLN A 185 6.80 2.51 10.27
C GLN A 185 5.71 3.52 10.67
N ALA A 186 6.13 4.65 11.26
CA ALA A 186 5.28 5.81 11.40
C ALA A 186 5.02 6.47 10.03
N GLN A 187 3.89 7.15 9.89
CA GLN A 187 3.55 7.82 8.64
C GLN A 187 4.41 9.05 8.38
N ASP A 188 4.84 9.74 9.43
CA ASP A 188 5.57 10.99 9.34
C ASP A 188 7.10 10.82 9.21
N ASP A 189 7.63 9.68 9.68
CA ASP A 189 9.07 9.41 9.64
C ASP A 189 9.32 7.90 9.45
N PRO A 190 9.93 7.47 8.34
CA PRO A 190 10.19 6.06 8.08
C PRO A 190 11.19 5.42 9.05
N ASN A 191 11.94 6.25 9.80
CA ASN A 191 12.89 5.78 10.82
C ASN A 191 12.27 5.66 12.22
N VAL A 192 11.02 6.08 12.37
CA VAL A 192 10.24 5.85 13.61
C VAL A 192 9.36 4.61 13.40
N TRP A 193 9.44 3.70 14.33
CA TRP A 193 8.62 2.47 14.32
C TRP A 193 7.67 2.46 15.52
N LEU A 194 6.44 2.08 15.26
CA LEU A 194 5.36 2.04 16.25
C LEU A 194 4.96 0.59 16.51
N SER A 195 4.76 0.25 17.78
CA SER A 195 4.18 -1.04 18.15
C SER A 195 2.74 -1.16 17.66
N LEU A 196 2.30 -2.39 17.38
CA LEU A 196 0.97 -2.71 16.89
C LEU A 196 0.29 -3.73 17.80
N GLY A 197 -1.02 -3.65 17.89
CA GLY A 197 -1.86 -4.59 18.61
C GLY A 197 -1.38 -4.90 19.97
N GLY A 198 -1.56 -4.70 21.09
CA GLY A 198 -1.05 -5.05 22.42
C GLY A 198 -0.15 -6.29 22.47
N ALA A 199 0.88 -6.32 21.63
CA ALA A 199 1.79 -7.45 21.51
C ALA A 199 2.51 -7.67 22.84
N THR A 200 2.02 -8.64 23.61
CA THR A 200 2.64 -9.11 24.86
C THR A 200 3.70 -10.19 24.63
N GLY A 201 4.04 -10.46 23.36
CA GLY A 201 5.03 -11.45 22.96
C GLY A 201 6.36 -10.85 22.52
N THR A 202 7.45 -11.60 22.65
CA THR A 202 8.74 -11.27 22.03
C THR A 202 8.59 -11.12 20.53
N GLU A 203 9.18 -10.03 20.01
CA GLU A 203 9.30 -9.81 18.57
C GLU A 203 9.90 -11.06 17.89
N PRO A 204 9.38 -11.49 16.73
CA PRO A 204 10.01 -12.58 16.00
C PRO A 204 11.42 -12.18 15.60
N GLU A 205 12.43 -12.95 16.01
CA GLU A 205 13.80 -12.80 15.52
C GLU A 205 13.80 -13.07 14.01
N GLY A 206 14.26 -12.08 13.25
CA GLY A 206 14.45 -12.18 11.80
C GLY A 206 13.11 -12.38 11.05
N ALA A 207 12.54 -11.32 10.52
CA ALA A 207 11.49 -11.46 9.52
C ALA A 207 12.09 -12.06 8.26
N ALA A 208 12.42 -13.36 8.28
CA ALA A 208 12.70 -14.14 7.09
C ALA A 208 13.41 -15.47 7.35
N THR A 209 12.67 -16.49 7.44
CA THR A 209 13.20 -17.85 7.20
C THR A 209 12.53 -18.55 6.02
N ASN A 210 11.70 -17.87 5.23
CA ASN A 210 11.11 -18.47 4.02
C ASN A 210 11.16 -17.53 2.83
#